data_ead24aeb1091ab40690f20bab61d2e70
#
_entry.id   ead24aeb1091ab40690f20bab61d2e70
#
_cell.length_a   1.000
_cell.length_b   1.000
_cell.length_c   1.000
_cell.angle_alpha   90.00
_cell.angle_beta   90.00
_cell.angle_gamma   90.00
#
_symmetry.space_group_name_H-M   'P 1'
#
loop_
_entity.id
_entity.type
_entity.pdbx_description
1 polymer ?
#
loop_
_entity_poly.entity_id
_entity_poly.type
_entity_poly.pdbx_seq_one_letter_code
_entity_poly.pdbx_strand_id
1 'polypeptide(L)'
;MQNQLKYRKLSELKKLPRNPRIIKDGDFERLCTSIKNNPDYFEARPIILSDRTGELIIIAGNQRFEAAKSIGLKQVPTFLLTGLTEEREREIIIRDNIANGSFDWDELANNWDYITLEEWGVVLPELNASPEPETKGKGGGGLTECPNCGYKLN
;
A
#
# COMPACT_ATOMS: atom_id res chain seq x y z
N MET A 1 0.42 11.51 -26.29
CA MET A 1 1.45 11.29 -25.27
C MET A 1 1.67 9.80 -25.11
N GLN A 2 2.85 9.34 -25.39
CA GLN A 2 3.13 7.92 -25.28
C GLN A 2 3.67 7.63 -23.88
N ASN A 3 2.84 7.05 -23.04
CA ASN A 3 3.29 6.45 -21.81
C ASN A 3 4.15 5.23 -22.16
N GLN A 4 5.43 5.31 -21.93
CA GLN A 4 6.37 4.25 -22.30
C GLN A 4 7.16 3.76 -21.10
N LEU A 5 7.45 2.45 -21.10
CA LEU A 5 8.40 1.86 -20.18
C LEU A 5 9.79 2.43 -20.46
N LYS A 6 10.43 2.96 -19.44
CA LYS A 6 11.77 3.52 -19.55
C LYS A 6 12.57 3.26 -18.29
N TYR A 7 13.81 2.80 -18.47
CA TYR A 7 14.76 2.71 -17.36
C TYR A 7 15.25 4.10 -16.99
N ARG A 8 15.22 4.41 -15.70
CA ARG A 8 15.70 5.67 -15.13
C ARG A 8 16.63 5.40 -13.97
N LYS A 9 17.56 6.33 -13.74
CA LYS A 9 18.46 6.27 -12.58
C LYS A 9 17.66 6.48 -11.29
N LEU A 10 18.03 5.78 -10.26
CA LEU A 10 17.42 5.92 -8.91
C LEU A 10 17.52 7.36 -8.40
N SER A 11 18.63 8.06 -8.72
CA SER A 11 18.85 9.45 -8.31
C SER A 11 17.88 10.47 -8.93
N GLU A 12 17.23 10.11 -10.04
CA GLU A 12 16.25 10.97 -10.72
C GLU A 12 14.84 10.88 -10.09
N LEU A 13 14.61 9.87 -9.26
CA LEU A 13 13.30 9.56 -8.68
C LEU A 13 13.19 10.09 -7.26
N LYS A 14 12.00 10.55 -6.91
CA LYS A 14 11.67 10.97 -5.55
C LYS A 14 10.56 10.11 -4.97
N LYS A 15 10.75 9.71 -3.74
CA LYS A 15 9.75 8.95 -2.99
C LYS A 15 8.56 9.82 -2.63
N LEU A 16 7.40 9.19 -2.54
CA LEU A 16 6.21 9.84 -2.00
C LEU A 16 6.44 10.20 -0.52
N PRO A 17 6.31 11.49 -0.13
CA PRO A 17 6.59 11.92 1.24
C PRO A 17 5.69 11.27 2.28
N ARG A 18 4.46 10.94 1.89
CA ARG A 18 3.43 10.34 2.75
C ARG A 18 2.88 9.09 2.09
N ASN A 19 3.61 8.00 2.22
CA ASN A 19 3.21 6.72 1.65
C ASN A 19 2.34 5.95 2.66
N PRO A 20 1.07 5.67 2.35
CA PRO A 20 0.17 4.95 3.26
C PRO A 20 0.45 3.45 3.36
N ARG A 21 1.44 2.94 2.65
CA ARG A 21 1.77 1.51 2.60
C ARG A 21 2.80 1.12 3.64
N ILE A 22 2.56 -0.01 4.31
CA ILE A 22 3.51 -0.67 5.21
C ILE A 22 3.98 -1.98 4.57
N ILE A 23 5.27 -2.29 4.73
CA ILE A 23 5.84 -3.60 4.41
C ILE A 23 6.57 -4.16 5.62
N LYS A 24 6.41 -5.45 5.87
CA LYS A 24 7.14 -6.16 6.93
C LYS A 24 8.54 -6.51 6.46
N ASP A 25 9.50 -6.58 7.39
CA ASP A 25 10.92 -6.84 7.08
C ASP A 25 11.13 -8.13 6.26
N GLY A 26 10.48 -9.22 6.63
CA GLY A 26 10.56 -10.48 5.88
C GLY A 26 10.01 -10.39 4.46
N ASP A 27 8.97 -9.61 4.24
CA ASP A 27 8.40 -9.36 2.91
C ASP A 27 9.32 -8.47 2.08
N PHE A 28 10.00 -7.52 2.71
CA PHE A 28 11.00 -6.69 2.06
C PHE A 28 12.20 -7.51 1.55
N GLU A 29 12.72 -8.41 2.35
CA GLU A 29 13.81 -9.32 1.94
C GLU A 29 13.41 -10.21 0.77
N ARG A 30 12.18 -10.76 0.78
CA ARG A 30 11.64 -11.53 -0.34
C ARG A 30 11.51 -10.68 -1.60
N LEU A 31 11.11 -9.43 -1.46
CA LEU A 31 11.03 -8.48 -2.58
C LEU A 31 12.42 -8.21 -3.17
N CYS A 32 13.44 -7.99 -2.35
CA CYS A 32 14.82 -7.83 -2.79
C CYS A 32 15.30 -9.04 -3.56
N THR A 33 15.06 -10.24 -3.04
CA THR A 33 15.42 -11.51 -3.69
C THR A 33 14.70 -11.68 -5.02
N SER A 34 13.42 -11.36 -5.06
CA SER A 34 12.60 -11.44 -6.28
C SER A 34 13.14 -10.51 -7.37
N ILE A 35 13.43 -9.27 -7.05
CA ILE A 35 13.98 -8.31 -8.01
C ILE A 35 15.35 -8.75 -8.54
N LYS A 36 16.19 -9.25 -7.66
CA LYS A 36 17.53 -9.75 -8.03
C LYS A 36 17.48 -10.95 -8.97
N ASN A 37 16.57 -11.90 -8.71
CA ASN A 37 16.48 -13.15 -9.43
C ASN A 37 15.56 -13.10 -10.66
N ASN A 38 14.63 -12.12 -10.71
CA ASN A 38 13.63 -12.00 -11.76
C ASN A 38 13.54 -10.57 -12.31
N PRO A 39 14.58 -10.08 -13.00
CA PRO A 39 14.57 -8.72 -13.53
C PRO A 39 13.50 -8.50 -14.61
N ASP A 40 13.13 -9.53 -15.36
CA ASP A 40 12.03 -9.52 -16.32
C ASP A 40 10.67 -9.31 -15.66
N TYR A 41 10.45 -9.92 -14.49
CA TYR A 41 9.24 -9.71 -13.70
C TYR A 41 9.17 -8.29 -13.12
N PHE A 42 10.32 -7.73 -12.71
CA PHE A 42 10.40 -6.33 -12.28
C PHE A 42 10.05 -5.38 -13.42
N GLU A 43 10.52 -5.64 -14.63
CA GLU A 43 10.18 -4.86 -15.83
C GLU A 43 8.68 -4.93 -16.15
N ALA A 44 8.06 -6.10 -15.96
CA ALA A 44 6.61 -6.27 -16.12
C ALA A 44 5.77 -5.54 -15.06
N ARG A 45 6.37 -5.21 -13.91
CA ARG A 45 5.75 -4.42 -12.83
C ARG A 45 6.62 -3.21 -12.49
N PRO A 46 6.72 -2.23 -13.40
CA PRO A 46 7.60 -1.11 -13.22
C PRO A 46 7.16 -0.19 -12.09
N ILE A 47 8.05 0.68 -11.69
CA ILE A 47 7.74 1.79 -10.78
C ILE A 47 6.92 2.82 -11.54
N ILE A 48 5.78 3.21 -11.00
CA ILE A 48 4.90 4.22 -11.61
C ILE A 48 5.26 5.61 -11.08
N LEU A 49 5.46 6.52 -12.01
CA LEU A 49 5.86 7.90 -11.73
C LEU A 49 4.77 8.87 -12.13
N SER A 50 4.75 10.02 -11.45
CA SER A 50 3.98 11.20 -11.83
C SER A 50 4.91 12.40 -11.95
N ASP A 51 4.72 13.23 -12.97
CA ASP A 51 5.44 14.47 -13.17
C ASP A 51 4.62 15.73 -12.80
N ARG A 52 3.50 15.55 -12.12
CA ARG A 52 2.56 16.63 -11.79
C ARG A 52 3.22 17.83 -11.12
N THR A 53 4.19 17.60 -10.24
CA THR A 53 4.89 18.67 -9.50
C THR A 53 6.14 19.21 -10.20
N GLY A 54 6.45 18.72 -11.40
CA GLY A 54 7.71 19.01 -12.11
C GLY A 54 8.87 18.11 -11.73
N GLU A 55 8.68 17.23 -10.76
CA GLU A 55 9.63 16.21 -10.35
C GLU A 55 9.07 14.80 -10.65
N LEU A 56 9.93 13.80 -10.74
CA LEU A 56 9.53 12.42 -10.94
C LEU A 56 9.20 11.79 -9.61
N ILE A 57 7.95 11.84 -9.20
CA ILE A 57 7.46 11.30 -7.93
C ILE A 57 6.98 9.86 -8.12
N ILE A 58 7.46 8.97 -7.27
CA ILE A 58 7.00 7.58 -7.23
C ILE A 58 5.62 7.53 -6.59
N ILE A 59 4.60 7.17 -7.36
CA ILE A 59 3.23 7.02 -6.87
C ILE A 59 2.85 5.55 -6.64
N ALA A 60 3.54 4.62 -7.29
CA ALA A 60 3.39 3.19 -7.05
C ALA A 60 4.75 2.51 -7.18
N GLY A 61 5.04 1.58 -6.29
CA GLY A 61 6.30 0.84 -6.30
C GLY A 61 7.40 1.44 -5.41
N ASN A 62 7.06 2.22 -4.39
CA ASN A 62 8.04 2.74 -3.42
C ASN A 62 8.86 1.62 -2.77
N GLN A 63 8.23 0.47 -2.47
CA GLN A 63 8.94 -0.67 -1.89
C GLN A 63 9.90 -1.31 -2.89
N ARG A 64 9.50 -1.42 -4.15
CA ARG A 64 10.39 -1.89 -5.22
C ARG A 64 11.58 -0.95 -5.43
N PHE A 65 11.36 0.34 -5.31
CA PHE A 65 12.42 1.35 -5.33
C PHE A 65 13.43 1.15 -4.19
N GLU A 66 12.94 1.01 -2.95
CA GLU A 66 13.80 0.74 -1.79
C GLU A 66 14.55 -0.59 -1.92
N ALA A 67 13.89 -1.63 -2.39
CA ALA A 67 14.52 -2.92 -2.63
C ALA A 67 15.62 -2.83 -3.69
N ALA A 68 15.36 -2.16 -4.80
CA ALA A 68 16.33 -1.93 -5.86
C ALA A 68 17.56 -1.15 -5.35
N LYS A 69 17.33 -0.13 -4.54
CA LYS A 69 18.39 0.64 -3.88
C LYS A 69 19.21 -0.24 -2.93
N SER A 70 18.57 -1.09 -2.14
CA SER A 70 19.19 -1.99 -1.19
C SER A 70 20.11 -3.01 -1.86
N ILE A 71 19.73 -3.55 -3.02
CA ILE A 71 20.53 -4.51 -3.78
C ILE A 71 21.57 -3.86 -4.72
N GLY A 72 21.66 -2.53 -4.73
CA GLY A 72 22.67 -1.80 -5.47
C GLY A 72 22.40 -1.58 -6.96
N LEU A 73 21.15 -1.65 -7.41
CA LEU A 73 20.79 -1.31 -8.77
C LEU A 73 20.99 0.20 -9.02
N LYS A 74 21.48 0.54 -10.19
CA LYS A 74 21.68 1.94 -10.61
C LYS A 74 20.48 2.51 -11.37
N GLN A 75 19.77 1.66 -12.07
CA GLN A 75 18.60 2.00 -12.88
C GLN A 75 17.45 1.03 -12.58
N VAL A 76 16.23 1.52 -12.72
CA VAL A 76 15.01 0.74 -12.52
C VAL A 76 14.04 0.97 -13.66
N PRO A 77 13.21 -0.03 -13.99
CA PRO A 77 12.14 0.14 -14.97
C PRO A 77 11.06 1.06 -14.39
N THR A 78 10.66 2.05 -15.16
CA THR A 78 9.67 3.06 -14.76
C THR A 78 8.63 3.27 -15.84
N PHE A 79 7.46 3.65 -15.43
CA PHE A 79 6.38 4.05 -16.32
C PHE A 79 5.86 5.42 -15.85
N LEU A 80 5.98 6.43 -16.71
CA LEU A 80 5.58 7.79 -16.39
C LEU A 80 4.13 8.03 -16.81
N LEU A 81 3.32 8.48 -15.87
CA LEU A 81 1.99 9.02 -16.11
C LEU A 81 2.09 10.55 -16.14
N THR A 82 1.71 11.13 -17.25
CA THR A 82 1.72 12.58 -17.45
C THR A 82 0.32 13.16 -17.38
N GLY A 83 0.21 14.46 -17.02
CA GLY A 83 -1.07 15.16 -17.03
C GLY A 83 -2.04 14.75 -15.94
N LEU A 84 -1.57 14.13 -14.85
CA LEU A 84 -2.40 13.77 -13.71
C LEU A 84 -2.82 15.01 -12.93
N THR A 85 -4.08 15.00 -12.46
CA THR A 85 -4.54 15.89 -11.40
C THR A 85 -4.09 15.36 -10.05
N GLU A 86 -4.05 16.19 -9.02
CA GLU A 86 -3.75 15.76 -7.66
C GLU A 86 -4.71 14.67 -7.17
N GLU A 87 -6.00 14.82 -7.44
CA GLU A 87 -7.02 13.84 -7.10
C GLU A 87 -6.78 12.49 -7.77
N ARG A 88 -6.48 12.51 -9.08
CA ARG A 88 -6.19 11.28 -9.84
C ARG A 88 -4.93 10.58 -9.36
N GLU A 89 -3.89 11.34 -9.03
CA GLU A 89 -2.66 10.83 -8.45
C GLU A 89 -2.91 10.13 -7.11
N ARG A 90 -3.67 10.78 -6.23
CA ARG A 90 -4.06 10.21 -4.93
C ARG A 90 -4.90 8.95 -5.09
N GLU A 91 -5.84 8.93 -6.01
CA GLU A 91 -6.64 7.74 -6.32
C GLU A 91 -5.77 6.56 -6.74
N ILE A 92 -4.81 6.77 -7.63
CA ILE A 92 -3.90 5.71 -8.10
C ILE A 92 -3.08 5.14 -6.94
N ILE A 93 -2.56 5.99 -6.07
CA ILE A 93 -1.80 5.57 -4.87
C ILE A 93 -2.64 4.63 -4.00
N ILE A 94 -3.88 4.97 -3.76
CA ILE A 94 -4.78 4.17 -2.91
C ILE A 94 -5.17 2.86 -3.60
N ARG A 95 -5.55 2.90 -4.86
CA ARG A 95 -5.95 1.69 -5.61
C ARG A 95 -4.80 0.69 -5.73
N ASP A 96 -3.58 1.17 -5.93
CA ASP A 96 -2.40 0.29 -5.97
C ASP A 96 -2.19 -0.43 -4.62
N ASN A 97 -2.37 0.28 -3.51
CA ASN A 97 -2.21 -0.29 -2.17
C ASN A 97 -3.31 -1.28 -1.79
N ILE A 98 -4.54 -1.12 -2.26
CA ILE A 98 -5.62 -2.10 -2.04
C ILE A 98 -5.23 -3.47 -2.59
N ALA A 99 -4.62 -3.49 -3.76
CA ALA A 99 -4.25 -4.74 -4.43
C ALA A 99 -2.99 -5.40 -3.84
N ASN A 100 -2.09 -4.64 -3.26
CA ASN A 100 -0.71 -5.07 -3.05
C ASN A 100 -0.13 -4.85 -1.66
N GLY A 101 -0.91 -4.41 -0.66
CA GLY A 101 -0.27 -4.12 0.61
C GLY A 101 -1.20 -3.90 1.80
N SER A 102 -0.57 -3.53 2.89
CA SER A 102 -1.24 -3.08 4.11
C SER A 102 -1.16 -1.56 4.20
N PHE A 103 -2.18 -0.95 4.82
CA PHE A 103 -2.20 0.48 5.04
C PHE A 103 -1.59 0.88 6.38
N ASP A 104 -0.93 2.03 6.39
CA ASP A 104 -0.71 2.79 7.59
C ASP A 104 -1.99 3.59 7.91
N TRP A 105 -2.77 3.10 8.86
CA TRP A 105 -4.07 3.67 9.20
C TRP A 105 -3.96 5.07 9.83
N ASP A 106 -2.89 5.34 10.55
CA ASP A 106 -2.65 6.67 11.12
C ASP A 106 -2.36 7.70 10.03
N GLU A 107 -1.57 7.33 9.03
CA GLU A 107 -1.31 8.18 7.85
C GLU A 107 -2.61 8.46 7.08
N LEU A 108 -3.45 7.45 6.86
CA LEU A 108 -4.72 7.61 6.18
C LEU A 108 -5.68 8.50 6.98
N ALA A 109 -5.76 8.31 8.30
CA ALA A 109 -6.65 9.08 9.16
C ALA A 109 -6.26 10.56 9.22
N ASN A 110 -4.96 10.87 9.19
CA ASN A 110 -4.46 12.23 9.38
C ASN A 110 -4.39 13.05 8.08
N ASN A 111 -4.23 12.40 6.93
CA ASN A 111 -3.88 13.09 5.68
C ASN A 111 -4.83 12.79 4.51
N TRP A 112 -5.83 11.93 4.70
CA TRP A 112 -6.74 11.51 3.64
C TRP A 112 -8.20 11.64 4.06
N ASP A 113 -9.06 12.02 3.11
CA ASP A 113 -10.50 12.07 3.34
C ASP A 113 -11.12 10.67 3.29
N TYR A 114 -11.78 10.25 4.37
CA TYR A 114 -12.32 8.90 4.49
C TYR A 114 -13.45 8.60 3.49
N ILE A 115 -14.28 9.58 3.15
CA ILE A 115 -15.36 9.40 2.17
C ILE A 115 -14.77 9.06 0.80
N THR A 116 -13.74 9.80 0.39
CA THR A 116 -13.01 9.56 -0.84
C THR A 116 -12.30 8.21 -0.84
N LEU A 117 -11.73 7.80 0.30
CA LEU A 117 -11.10 6.49 0.45
C LEU A 117 -12.11 5.35 0.26
N GLU A 118 -13.30 5.46 0.83
CA GLU A 118 -14.39 4.48 0.63
C GLU A 118 -14.83 4.41 -0.83
N GLU A 119 -14.99 5.54 -1.50
CA GLU A 119 -15.31 5.60 -2.94
C GLU A 119 -14.25 4.89 -3.78
N TRP A 120 -12.99 4.94 -3.38
CA TRP A 120 -11.89 4.25 -4.06
C TRP A 120 -11.74 2.78 -3.66
N GLY A 121 -12.59 2.26 -2.78
CA GLY A 121 -12.67 0.86 -2.40
C GLY A 121 -11.85 0.46 -1.19
N VAL A 122 -11.40 1.41 -0.37
CA VAL A 122 -10.76 1.11 0.91
C VAL A 122 -11.82 0.66 1.90
N VAL A 123 -11.63 -0.52 2.48
CA VAL A 123 -12.45 -0.99 3.60
C VAL A 123 -11.83 -0.43 4.88
N LEU A 124 -12.50 0.57 5.45
CA LEU A 124 -12.06 1.18 6.70
C LEU A 124 -12.31 0.22 7.86
N PRO A 125 -11.39 0.10 8.82
CA PRO A 125 -11.69 -0.56 10.07
C PRO A 125 -12.88 0.16 10.72
N GLU A 126 -13.84 -0.58 11.21
CA GLU A 126 -15.00 0.01 11.87
C GLU A 126 -14.56 0.89 13.05
N LEU A 127 -14.53 2.19 12.83
CA LEU A 127 -14.27 3.19 13.88
C LEU A 127 -15.42 3.24 14.91
N ASN A 128 -16.51 2.52 14.62
CA ASN A 128 -17.72 2.41 15.42
C ASN A 128 -17.86 1.07 16.13
N ALA A 129 -16.80 0.32 16.34
CA ALA A 129 -16.81 -0.58 17.46
C ALA A 129 -16.91 0.31 18.70
N SER A 130 -18.14 0.67 19.09
CA SER A 130 -18.37 1.09 20.46
C SER A 130 -17.59 0.13 21.32
N PRO A 131 -16.73 0.57 22.24
CA PRO A 131 -16.07 -0.38 23.11
C PRO A 131 -17.21 -1.22 23.68
N GLU A 132 -17.19 -2.51 23.38
CA GLU A 132 -18.09 -3.42 24.05
C GLU A 132 -17.96 -3.06 25.52
N PRO A 133 -19.05 -2.77 26.21
CA PRO A 133 -18.94 -2.48 27.64
C PRO A 133 -18.18 -3.67 28.21
N GLU A 134 -17.03 -3.37 28.81
CA GLU A 134 -16.28 -4.39 29.55
C GLU A 134 -17.28 -5.02 30.49
N THR A 135 -17.84 -6.13 30.11
CA THR A 135 -18.58 -6.99 31.00
C THR A 135 -17.52 -7.45 31.99
N LYS A 136 -17.42 -6.72 33.08
CA LYS A 136 -16.70 -7.19 34.25
C LYS A 136 -17.22 -8.60 34.49
N GLY A 137 -16.40 -9.55 34.10
CA GLY A 137 -16.73 -10.94 34.25
C GLY A 137 -17.01 -11.25 35.70
N LYS A 138 -18.28 -11.39 36.02
CA LYS A 138 -18.67 -12.23 37.12
C LYS A 138 -18.60 -13.66 36.58
N GLY A 139 -17.75 -14.41 37.21
CA GLY A 139 -17.34 -15.71 36.78
C GLY A 139 -18.48 -16.70 36.51
N GLY A 140 -18.17 -17.70 35.72
CA GLY A 140 -18.81 -18.97 35.72
C GLY A 140 -20.07 -19.06 34.87
N GLY A 141 -19.86 -19.28 33.62
CA GLY A 141 -20.89 -19.68 32.69
C GLY A 141 -20.26 -19.77 31.31
N GLY A 142 -19.51 -20.82 31.04
CA GLY A 142 -18.98 -21.03 29.71
C GLY A 142 -20.14 -21.01 28.72
N LEU A 143 -20.00 -20.12 27.70
CA LEU A 143 -20.89 -20.16 26.56
C LEU A 143 -20.77 -21.56 25.95
N THR A 144 -21.79 -22.36 26.09
CA THR A 144 -21.86 -23.71 25.53
C THR A 144 -22.24 -23.69 24.06
N GLU A 145 -22.59 -22.54 23.55
CA GLU A 145 -23.05 -22.35 22.19
C GLU A 145 -22.58 -21.00 21.63
N CYS A 146 -22.10 -21.01 20.40
CA CYS A 146 -21.68 -19.79 19.70
C CYS A 146 -22.93 -18.95 19.33
N PRO A 147 -23.03 -17.68 19.77
CA PRO A 147 -24.19 -16.85 19.49
C PRO A 147 -24.36 -16.49 18.01
N ASN A 148 -23.32 -16.67 17.21
CA ASN A 148 -23.32 -16.28 15.79
C ASN A 148 -23.68 -17.43 14.84
N CYS A 149 -23.27 -18.66 15.15
CA CYS A 149 -23.46 -19.82 14.26
C CYS A 149 -24.13 -21.02 14.94
N GLY A 150 -24.44 -20.97 16.25
CA GLY A 150 -25.08 -22.04 16.99
C GLY A 150 -24.19 -23.28 17.26
N TYR A 151 -22.88 -23.17 17.04
CA TYR A 151 -21.94 -24.27 17.30
C TYR A 151 -21.85 -24.56 18.81
N LYS A 152 -22.10 -25.79 19.20
CA LYS A 152 -21.96 -26.23 20.59
C LYS A 152 -20.54 -26.66 20.87
N LEU A 153 -19.96 -26.12 21.94
CA LEU A 153 -18.69 -26.53 22.46
C LEU A 153 -18.90 -27.71 23.41
N ASN A 154 -18.36 -28.87 23.08
CA ASN A 154 -18.32 -30.03 23.98
C ASN A 154 -17.11 -29.92 24.91
#